data_f083ec571d958c9f8ee757c474edbfcb
#
_entry.id   f083ec571d958c9f8ee757c474edbfcb
#
_cell.length_a   1.000
_cell.length_b   1.000
_cell.length_c   1.000
_cell.angle_alpha   90.00
_cell.angle_beta   90.00
_cell.angle_gamma   90.00
#
_symmetry.space_group_name_H-M   'P 1'
#
loop_
_entity.id
_entity.type
_entity.pdbx_description
1 polymer ?
#
loop_
_entity_poly.entity_id
_entity_poly.type
_entity_poly.pdbx_seq_one_letter_code
_entity_poly.pdbx_strand_id
1 'polypeptide(L)'
;ATLLHDDVVDESDLRRGLASANAVFGNKASVLVGDFLFSRSFELMVEDKSLDVLKILSHASSVIAEGEVMQLMTTNDTETSETAYLDVVKAKTAQLFAAACRIGAVVAERPRVEEEALDNYGMNLGVSFQLIDDVLDFSAEQTELGKTVGDDFREGKITLPIILAFR
;
A
#
# COMPACT_ATOMS: atom_id res chain seq x y z
N ALA A 1 1.84 -8.44 -6.65
CA ALA A 1 2.24 -7.62 -7.80
C ALA A 1 2.85 -6.30 -7.32
N THR A 2 2.09 -5.43 -6.67
CA THR A 2 2.53 -4.08 -6.26
C THR A 2 3.83 -4.10 -5.45
N LEU A 3 3.97 -4.96 -4.45
CA LEU A 3 5.21 -5.07 -3.66
C LEU A 3 6.49 -5.32 -4.49
N LEU A 4 6.38 -6.03 -5.64
CA LEU A 4 7.52 -6.25 -6.54
C LEU A 4 7.87 -5.01 -7.35
N HIS A 5 6.88 -4.17 -7.64
CA HIS A 5 7.08 -2.89 -8.30
C HIS A 5 7.60 -1.87 -7.30
N ASP A 6 7.02 -1.81 -6.09
CA ASP A 6 7.43 -0.91 -5.02
C ASP A 6 8.90 -1.09 -4.64
N ASP A 7 9.35 -2.35 -4.47
CA ASP A 7 10.76 -2.64 -4.17
C ASP A 7 11.72 -2.08 -5.24
N VAL A 8 11.27 -2.00 -6.50
CA VAL A 8 12.08 -1.40 -7.58
C VAL A 8 12.01 0.12 -7.54
N VAL A 9 10.83 0.70 -7.27
CA VAL A 9 10.63 2.17 -7.20
C VAL A 9 11.35 2.76 -5.99
N ASP A 10 11.26 2.07 -4.84
CA ASP A 10 11.87 2.48 -3.57
C ASP A 10 13.36 2.05 -3.48
N GLU A 11 13.91 1.39 -4.51
CA GLU A 11 15.29 0.85 -4.52
C GLU A 11 15.60 -0.01 -3.29
N SER A 12 14.60 -0.73 -2.78
CA SER A 12 14.70 -1.50 -1.54
C SER A 12 15.51 -2.78 -1.74
N ASP A 13 16.55 -3.00 -0.93
CA ASP A 13 17.35 -4.22 -0.93
C ASP A 13 16.78 -5.32 -0.02
N LEU A 14 15.99 -4.94 0.97
CA LEU A 14 15.43 -5.85 1.98
C LEU A 14 13.91 -5.72 2.08
N ARG A 15 13.25 -6.87 2.25
CA ARG A 15 11.83 -6.94 2.61
C ARG A 15 11.61 -8.01 3.67
N ARG A 16 11.09 -7.58 4.83
CA ARG A 16 10.85 -8.48 5.99
C ARG A 16 12.09 -9.28 6.40
N GLY A 17 13.25 -8.66 6.38
CA GLY A 17 14.52 -9.27 6.77
C GLY A 17 15.16 -10.19 5.71
N LEU A 18 14.55 -10.32 4.53
CA LEU A 18 15.07 -11.09 3.41
C LEU A 18 15.42 -10.17 2.24
N ALA A 19 16.36 -10.58 1.40
CA ALA A 19 16.68 -9.86 0.18
C ALA A 19 15.43 -9.75 -0.70
N SER A 20 15.18 -8.54 -1.22
CA SER A 20 14.06 -8.25 -2.13
C SER A 20 14.25 -8.95 -3.48
N ALA A 21 13.17 -9.11 -4.25
CA ALA A 21 13.23 -9.77 -5.53
C ALA A 21 14.12 -9.02 -6.54
N ASN A 22 14.10 -7.69 -6.53
CA ASN A 22 14.96 -6.87 -7.38
C ASN A 22 16.44 -6.99 -7.00
N ALA A 23 16.76 -7.12 -5.71
CA ALA A 23 18.15 -7.34 -5.26
C ALA A 23 18.69 -8.70 -5.71
N VAL A 24 17.83 -9.76 -5.73
CA VAL A 24 18.25 -11.12 -6.11
C VAL A 24 18.24 -11.35 -7.61
N PHE A 25 17.19 -10.90 -8.30
CA PHE A 25 16.94 -11.23 -9.72
C PHE A 25 17.04 -10.02 -10.67
N GLY A 26 17.27 -8.83 -10.12
CA GLY A 26 17.34 -7.57 -10.85
C GLY A 26 15.98 -6.94 -11.15
N ASN A 27 15.98 -5.63 -11.35
CA ASN A 27 14.76 -4.81 -11.54
C ASN A 27 13.87 -5.32 -12.68
N LYS A 28 14.47 -5.71 -13.83
CA LYS A 28 13.68 -6.20 -14.97
C LYS A 28 12.86 -7.44 -14.65
N ALA A 29 13.44 -8.38 -13.92
CA ALA A 29 12.74 -9.60 -13.52
C ALA A 29 11.62 -9.27 -12.51
N SER A 30 11.89 -8.42 -11.52
CA SER A 30 10.90 -8.00 -10.53
C SER A 30 9.69 -7.33 -11.19
N VAL A 31 9.91 -6.38 -12.10
CA VAL A 31 8.84 -5.69 -12.84
C VAL A 31 8.01 -6.68 -13.66
N LEU A 32 8.65 -7.53 -14.49
CA LEU A 32 7.94 -8.46 -15.37
C LEU A 32 7.14 -9.52 -14.58
N VAL A 33 7.66 -10.00 -13.45
CA VAL A 33 6.93 -10.92 -12.58
C VAL A 33 5.76 -10.20 -11.89
N GLY A 34 5.95 -8.94 -11.50
CA GLY A 34 4.88 -8.08 -10.99
C GLY A 34 3.75 -7.92 -12.01
N ASP A 35 4.07 -7.62 -13.28
CA ASP A 35 3.10 -7.50 -14.38
C ASP A 35 2.35 -8.82 -14.62
N PHE A 36 3.08 -9.94 -14.61
CA PHE A 36 2.46 -11.26 -14.72
C PHE A 36 1.47 -11.53 -13.60
N LEU A 37 1.86 -11.29 -12.35
CA LEU A 37 0.99 -11.50 -11.18
C LEU A 37 -0.23 -10.57 -11.21
N PHE A 38 -0.05 -9.33 -11.66
CA PHE A 38 -1.14 -8.37 -11.82
C PHE A 38 -2.13 -8.84 -12.88
N SER A 39 -1.64 -9.23 -14.04
CA SER A 39 -2.47 -9.77 -15.13
C SER A 39 -3.20 -11.05 -14.68
N ARG A 40 -2.51 -11.96 -13.98
CA ARG A 40 -3.12 -13.19 -13.48
C ARG A 40 -4.20 -12.93 -12.43
N SER A 41 -4.06 -11.86 -11.62
CA SER A 41 -5.11 -11.49 -10.67
C SER A 41 -6.41 -11.10 -11.37
N PHE A 42 -6.36 -10.41 -12.51
CA PHE A 42 -7.56 -10.10 -13.32
C PHE A 42 -8.20 -11.36 -13.93
N GLU A 43 -7.39 -12.30 -14.41
CA GLU A 43 -7.94 -13.58 -14.90
C GLU A 43 -8.71 -14.30 -13.79
N LEU A 44 -8.15 -14.38 -12.57
CA LEU A 44 -8.82 -15.00 -11.43
C LEU A 44 -10.12 -14.27 -11.04
N MET A 45 -10.12 -12.93 -11.06
CA MET A 45 -11.33 -12.15 -10.80
C MET A 45 -12.43 -12.41 -11.84
N VAL A 46 -12.04 -12.60 -13.11
CA VAL A 46 -12.98 -12.94 -14.20
C VAL A 46 -13.49 -14.37 -14.05
N GLU A 47 -12.64 -15.32 -13.68
CA GLU A 47 -13.00 -16.72 -13.41
C GLU A 47 -14.02 -16.84 -12.27
N ASP A 48 -13.96 -15.97 -11.26
CA ASP A 48 -14.92 -15.89 -10.15
C ASP A 48 -16.33 -15.47 -10.58
N LYS A 49 -16.46 -14.79 -11.72
CA LYS A 49 -17.74 -14.34 -12.34
C LYS A 49 -18.51 -13.31 -11.52
N SER A 50 -17.99 -12.81 -10.43
CA SER A 50 -18.59 -11.72 -9.67
C SER A 50 -18.15 -10.37 -10.24
N LEU A 51 -19.05 -9.66 -10.90
CA LEU A 51 -18.79 -8.32 -11.40
C LEU A 51 -18.58 -7.31 -10.27
N ASP A 52 -19.22 -7.53 -9.12
CA ASP A 52 -19.03 -6.65 -7.95
C ASP A 52 -17.64 -6.81 -7.35
N VAL A 53 -17.13 -8.03 -7.22
CA VAL A 53 -15.73 -8.28 -6.79
C VAL A 53 -14.74 -7.68 -7.78
N LEU A 54 -14.93 -7.90 -9.07
CA LEU A 54 -14.09 -7.34 -10.13
C LEU A 54 -14.08 -5.80 -10.07
N LYS A 55 -15.24 -5.17 -9.91
CA LYS A 55 -15.38 -3.71 -9.81
C LYS A 55 -14.65 -3.16 -8.59
N ILE A 56 -14.78 -3.79 -7.42
CA ILE A 56 -14.13 -3.36 -6.18
C ILE A 56 -12.60 -3.45 -6.32
N LEU A 57 -12.08 -4.58 -6.78
CA LEU A 57 -10.64 -4.81 -6.89
C LEU A 57 -9.99 -4.00 -8.02
N SER A 58 -10.65 -3.84 -9.16
CA SER A 58 -10.13 -2.99 -10.23
C SER A 58 -10.09 -1.51 -9.82
N HIS A 59 -11.11 -1.04 -9.10
CA HIS A 59 -11.10 0.31 -8.53
C HIS A 59 -9.98 0.47 -7.49
N ALA A 60 -9.83 -0.47 -6.57
CA ALA A 60 -8.74 -0.45 -5.60
C ALA A 60 -7.37 -0.41 -6.28
N SER A 61 -7.17 -1.18 -7.35
CA SER A 61 -5.92 -1.18 -8.11
C SER A 61 -5.62 0.18 -8.74
N SER A 62 -6.64 0.87 -9.28
CA SER A 62 -6.50 2.22 -9.84
C SER A 62 -6.12 3.22 -8.75
N VAL A 63 -6.85 3.21 -7.62
CA VAL A 63 -6.59 4.15 -6.50
C VAL A 63 -5.21 3.92 -5.90
N ILE A 64 -4.74 2.67 -5.78
CA ILE A 64 -3.37 2.38 -5.31
C ILE A 64 -2.33 2.98 -6.26
N ALA A 65 -2.50 2.80 -7.57
CA ALA A 65 -1.59 3.38 -8.56
C ALA A 65 -1.58 4.92 -8.53
N GLU A 66 -2.74 5.55 -8.34
CA GLU A 66 -2.84 6.99 -8.10
C GLU A 66 -2.10 7.40 -6.81
N GLY A 67 -2.24 6.63 -5.73
CA GLY A 67 -1.55 6.85 -4.46
C GLY A 67 -0.02 6.79 -4.59
N GLU A 68 0.51 5.87 -5.40
CA GLU A 68 1.96 5.82 -5.72
C GLU A 68 2.43 7.10 -6.41
N VAL A 69 1.68 7.57 -7.40
CA VAL A 69 2.01 8.82 -8.09
C VAL A 69 1.91 10.02 -7.15
N MET A 70 0.88 10.07 -6.29
CA MET A 70 0.76 11.13 -5.27
C MET A 70 1.95 11.13 -4.30
N GLN A 71 2.43 9.97 -3.86
CA GLN A 71 3.61 9.87 -3.00
C GLN A 71 4.86 10.42 -3.67
N LEU A 72 5.08 10.11 -4.96
CA LEU A 72 6.21 10.68 -5.70
C LEU A 72 6.17 12.21 -5.76
N MET A 73 4.97 12.81 -5.82
CA MET A 73 4.79 14.27 -5.84
C MET A 73 5.10 14.94 -4.49
N THR A 74 4.97 14.20 -3.38
CA THR A 74 5.24 14.70 -2.02
C THR A 74 6.64 14.33 -1.51
N THR A 75 7.41 13.58 -2.28
CA THR A 75 8.78 13.18 -1.93
C THR A 75 9.69 14.42 -1.81
N ASN A 76 10.40 14.53 -0.70
CA ASN A 76 11.28 15.65 -0.35
C ASN A 76 10.57 17.03 -0.24
N ASP A 77 9.24 17.06 -0.19
CA ASP A 77 8.46 18.29 -0.01
C ASP A 77 8.11 18.51 1.47
N THR A 78 8.92 19.30 2.18
CA THR A 78 8.71 19.62 3.60
C THR A 78 7.45 20.43 3.89
N GLU A 79 6.80 20.99 2.87
CA GLU A 79 5.52 21.70 2.99
C GLU A 79 4.30 20.74 2.88
N THR A 80 4.56 19.45 2.73
CA THR A 80 3.49 18.43 2.70
C THR A 80 2.60 18.54 3.94
N SER A 81 1.31 18.74 3.70
CA SER A 81 0.33 18.84 4.78
C SER A 81 -0.06 17.47 5.32
N GLU A 82 -0.54 17.44 6.58
CA GLU A 82 -1.12 16.23 7.17
C GLU A 82 -2.26 15.64 6.34
N THR A 83 -3.08 16.51 5.72
CA THR A 83 -4.17 16.07 4.83
C THR A 83 -3.61 15.37 3.58
N ALA A 84 -2.62 15.96 2.92
CA ALA A 84 -1.99 15.36 1.73
C ALA A 84 -1.34 14.00 2.08
N TYR A 85 -0.64 13.91 3.21
CA TYR A 85 -0.11 12.66 3.72
C TYR A 85 -1.21 11.61 3.95
N LEU A 86 -2.30 11.97 4.64
CA LEU A 86 -3.41 11.04 4.89
C LEU A 86 -4.11 10.59 3.60
N ASP A 87 -4.17 11.44 2.59
CA ASP A 87 -4.74 11.08 1.29
C ASP A 87 -3.86 10.04 0.57
N VAL A 88 -2.53 10.19 0.62
CA VAL A 88 -1.58 9.14 0.15
C VAL A 88 -1.78 7.84 0.92
N VAL A 89 -1.83 7.88 2.25
CA VAL A 89 -2.03 6.69 3.10
C VAL A 89 -3.33 5.96 2.76
N LYS A 90 -4.43 6.70 2.59
CA LYS A 90 -5.73 6.13 2.21
C LYS A 90 -5.66 5.45 0.85
N ALA A 91 -5.06 6.12 -0.14
CA ALA A 91 -4.98 5.60 -1.50
C ALA A 91 -4.01 4.41 -1.61
N LYS A 92 -2.76 4.58 -1.18
CA LYS A 92 -1.70 3.57 -1.35
C LYS A 92 -1.91 2.33 -0.48
N THR A 93 -2.31 2.50 0.79
CA THR A 93 -2.34 1.42 1.77
C THR A 93 -3.77 1.03 2.16
N ALA A 94 -4.59 1.98 2.65
CA ALA A 94 -5.87 1.65 3.26
C ALA A 94 -6.92 1.16 2.25
N GLN A 95 -6.84 1.58 0.99
CA GLN A 95 -7.77 1.19 -0.06
C GLN A 95 -7.87 -0.33 -0.24
N LEU A 96 -6.75 -1.05 -0.16
CA LEU A 96 -6.77 -2.51 -0.29
C LEU A 96 -7.38 -3.20 0.93
N PHE A 97 -7.18 -2.65 2.13
CA PHE A 97 -7.86 -3.14 3.35
C PHE A 97 -9.38 -2.93 3.25
N ALA A 98 -9.81 -1.76 2.80
CA ALA A 98 -11.22 -1.46 2.58
C ALA A 98 -11.84 -2.42 1.56
N ALA A 99 -11.21 -2.60 0.40
CA ALA A 99 -11.66 -3.52 -0.64
C ALA A 99 -11.77 -4.96 -0.12
N ALA A 100 -10.79 -5.45 0.63
CA ALA A 100 -10.79 -6.80 1.19
C ALA A 100 -11.95 -7.02 2.17
N CYS A 101 -12.18 -6.07 3.10
CA CYS A 101 -13.28 -6.14 4.06
C CYS A 101 -14.65 -6.06 3.36
N ARG A 102 -14.79 -5.15 2.40
CA ARG A 102 -16.00 -4.97 1.60
C ARG A 102 -16.36 -6.20 0.81
N ILE A 103 -15.39 -6.85 0.16
CA ILE A 103 -15.60 -8.09 -0.60
C ILE A 103 -16.13 -9.20 0.31
N GLY A 104 -15.66 -9.27 1.57
CA GLY A 104 -16.20 -10.21 2.55
C GLY A 104 -17.72 -10.10 2.73
N ALA A 105 -18.27 -8.87 2.77
CA ALA A 105 -19.70 -8.65 2.82
C ALA A 105 -20.39 -9.04 1.50
N VAL A 106 -19.80 -8.67 0.35
CA VAL A 106 -20.34 -8.99 -0.99
C VAL A 106 -20.45 -10.50 -1.19
N VAL A 107 -19.39 -11.26 -0.90
CA VAL A 107 -19.39 -12.73 -1.07
C VAL A 107 -20.36 -13.43 -0.11
N ALA A 108 -20.59 -12.81 1.07
CA ALA A 108 -21.56 -13.29 2.05
C ALA A 108 -22.99 -12.77 1.79
N GLU A 109 -23.24 -12.11 0.67
CA GLU A 109 -24.54 -11.55 0.27
C GLU A 109 -25.18 -10.66 1.37
N ARG A 110 -24.34 -9.86 2.05
CA ARG A 110 -24.81 -8.99 3.14
C ARG A 110 -25.48 -7.74 2.60
N PRO A 111 -26.40 -7.12 3.36
CA PRO A 111 -27.01 -5.86 2.98
C PRO A 111 -25.97 -4.76 2.78
N ARG A 112 -26.26 -3.81 1.89
CA ARG A 112 -25.37 -2.70 1.55
C ARG A 112 -24.86 -1.91 2.77
N VAL A 113 -25.68 -1.77 3.79
CA VAL A 113 -25.28 -1.07 5.04
C VAL A 113 -24.13 -1.79 5.76
N GLU A 114 -24.08 -3.12 5.71
CA GLU A 114 -22.98 -3.91 6.27
C GLU A 114 -21.76 -3.89 5.35
N GLU A 115 -21.96 -3.88 4.03
CA GLU A 115 -20.91 -3.70 3.04
C GLU A 115 -20.18 -2.36 3.25
N GLU A 116 -20.92 -1.26 3.40
CA GLU A 116 -20.37 0.07 3.67
C GLU A 116 -19.69 0.16 5.05
N ALA A 117 -20.24 -0.53 6.07
CA ALA A 117 -19.62 -0.58 7.39
C ALA A 117 -18.28 -1.33 7.38
N LEU A 118 -18.17 -2.45 6.63
CA LEU A 118 -16.93 -3.20 6.48
C LEU A 118 -15.91 -2.47 5.62
N ASP A 119 -16.33 -1.75 4.58
CA ASP A 119 -15.47 -0.87 3.79
C ASP A 119 -14.83 0.21 4.69
N ASN A 120 -15.64 0.92 5.47
CA ASN A 120 -15.16 1.92 6.43
C ASN A 120 -14.25 1.33 7.51
N TYR A 121 -14.57 0.13 8.01
CA TYR A 121 -13.71 -0.57 8.95
C TYR A 121 -12.34 -0.88 8.34
N GLY A 122 -12.31 -1.43 7.14
CA GLY A 122 -11.08 -1.72 6.42
C GLY A 122 -10.25 -0.45 6.15
N MET A 123 -10.90 0.63 5.73
CA MET A 123 -10.24 1.92 5.51
C MET A 123 -9.56 2.43 6.79
N ASN A 124 -10.28 2.45 7.92
CA ASN A 124 -9.72 2.91 9.20
C ASN A 124 -8.60 1.98 9.70
N LEU A 125 -8.75 0.68 9.52
CA LEU A 125 -7.72 -0.30 9.87
C LEU A 125 -6.45 -0.07 9.05
N GLY A 126 -6.58 0.14 7.73
CA GLY A 126 -5.45 0.39 6.85
C GLY A 126 -4.72 1.71 7.17
N VAL A 127 -5.46 2.77 7.47
CA VAL A 127 -4.87 4.04 7.94
C VAL A 127 -4.11 3.83 9.25
N SER A 128 -4.72 3.17 10.24
CA SER A 128 -4.07 2.90 11.53
C SER A 128 -2.82 2.03 11.35
N PHE A 129 -2.87 1.05 10.45
CA PHE A 129 -1.74 0.19 10.13
C PHE A 129 -0.56 1.02 9.60
N GLN A 130 -0.79 1.91 8.63
CA GLN A 130 0.28 2.73 8.06
C GLN A 130 0.85 3.72 9.07
N LEU A 131 -0.01 4.36 9.88
CA LEU A 131 0.46 5.27 10.94
C LEU A 131 1.42 4.58 11.91
N ILE A 132 1.13 3.34 12.27
CA ILE A 132 2.01 2.54 13.15
C ILE A 132 3.28 2.12 12.41
N ASP A 133 3.21 1.74 11.13
CA ASP A 133 4.39 1.40 10.32
C ASP A 133 5.37 2.58 10.24
N ASP A 134 4.86 3.78 9.97
CA ASP A 134 5.64 5.01 9.91
C ASP A 134 6.30 5.37 11.25
N VAL A 135 5.61 5.13 12.38
CA VAL A 135 6.20 5.33 13.72
C VAL A 135 7.28 4.29 14.00
N LEU A 136 7.05 3.04 13.64
CA LEU A 136 8.02 1.97 13.83
C LEU A 136 9.30 2.19 13.01
N ASP A 137 9.21 2.79 11.84
CA ASP A 137 10.40 3.14 11.03
C ASP A 137 11.38 4.06 11.78
N PHE A 138 10.90 4.86 12.75
CA PHE A 138 11.75 5.73 13.57
C PHE A 138 12.11 5.14 14.96
N SER A 139 11.30 4.22 15.48
CA SER A 139 11.34 3.84 16.91
C SER A 139 11.71 2.38 17.17
N ALA A 140 11.62 1.49 16.19
CA ALA A 140 11.90 0.08 16.39
C ALA A 140 13.39 -0.26 16.27
N GLU A 141 13.81 -1.33 16.93
CA GLU A 141 15.14 -1.89 16.71
C GLU A 141 15.20 -2.59 15.35
N GLN A 142 16.31 -2.45 14.63
CA GLN A 142 16.52 -3.01 13.29
C GLN A 142 16.22 -4.52 13.20
N THR A 143 16.46 -5.26 14.30
CA THR A 143 16.19 -6.69 14.41
C THR A 143 14.69 -7.03 14.42
N GLU A 144 13.83 -6.10 14.84
CA GLU A 144 12.39 -6.30 14.92
C GLU A 144 11.67 -5.87 13.63
N LEU A 145 12.15 -4.83 12.96
CA LEU A 145 11.58 -4.28 11.73
C LEU A 145 11.84 -5.13 10.49
N GLY A 146 12.98 -5.86 10.44
CA GLY A 146 13.41 -6.59 9.25
C GLY A 146 13.79 -5.68 8.05
N LYS A 147 13.94 -4.35 8.28
CA LYS A 147 14.49 -3.34 7.38
C LYS A 147 15.34 -2.36 8.18
N THR A 148 16.06 -1.46 7.52
CA THR A 148 16.90 -0.46 8.19
C THR A 148 16.02 0.62 8.82
N VAL A 149 16.30 1.05 10.05
CA VAL A 149 15.57 2.13 10.73
C VAL A 149 15.78 3.45 10.01
N GLY A 150 14.69 4.20 9.76
CA GLY A 150 14.72 5.49 9.07
C GLY A 150 14.86 5.36 7.54
N ASP A 151 14.44 4.26 6.95
CA ASP A 151 14.44 4.08 5.50
C ASP A 151 13.51 5.09 4.82
N ASP A 152 12.31 5.34 5.37
CA ASP A 152 11.37 6.32 4.82
C ASP A 152 11.98 7.73 4.74
N PHE A 153 12.75 8.13 5.75
CA PHE A 153 13.44 9.42 5.74
C PHE A 153 14.56 9.47 4.70
N ARG A 154 15.32 8.38 4.53
CA ARG A 154 16.39 8.29 3.50
C ARG A 154 15.83 8.32 2.10
N GLU A 155 14.65 7.75 1.89
CA GLU A 155 13.92 7.75 0.62
C GLU A 155 13.20 9.10 0.37
N GLY A 156 13.27 10.03 1.32
CA GLY A 156 12.65 11.36 1.21
C GLY A 156 11.13 11.34 1.39
N LYS A 157 10.57 10.26 1.94
CA LYS A 157 9.14 10.17 2.27
C LYS A 157 8.82 11.07 3.46
N ILE A 158 7.91 11.99 3.26
CA ILE A 158 7.46 12.93 4.30
C ILE A 158 6.27 12.31 5.04
N THR A 159 6.59 11.48 6.04
CA THR A 159 5.61 10.79 6.88
C THR A 159 5.17 11.62 8.07
N LEU A 160 4.11 11.21 8.77
CA LEU A 160 3.52 11.98 9.87
C LEU A 160 4.53 12.39 10.97
N PRO A 161 5.46 11.52 11.43
CA PRO A 161 6.50 11.92 12.36
C PRO A 161 7.32 13.12 11.87
N ILE A 162 7.68 13.14 10.59
CA ILE A 162 8.42 14.24 9.97
C ILE A 162 7.57 15.52 9.92
N ILE A 163 6.32 15.40 9.44
CA ILE A 163 5.38 16.54 9.37
C ILE A 163 5.22 17.21 10.75
N LEU A 164 5.09 16.41 11.81
CA LEU A 164 4.94 16.92 13.16
C LEU A 164 6.24 17.55 13.72
N ALA A 165 7.40 17.04 13.31
CA ALA A 165 8.68 17.58 13.74
C ALA A 165 9.01 18.94 13.10
N PHE A 166 8.48 19.24 11.92
CA PHE A 166 8.66 20.51 11.21
C PHE A 166 7.66 21.61 11.63
N ARG A 167 6.66 21.31 12.44
CA ARG A 167 5.69 22.28 13.00
C ARG A 167 6.17 22.88 14.31
#